data_3f44516e4fca99a7b45dde391503a3c0
#
_entry.id   3f44516e4fca99a7b45dde391503a3c0
#
_cell.length_a   1.000
_cell.length_b   1.000
_cell.length_c   1.000
_cell.angle_alpha   90.00
_cell.angle_beta   90.00
_cell.angle_gamma   90.00
#
_symmetry.space_group_name_H-M   'P 1'
#
loop_
_entity.id
_entity.type
_entity.pdbx_description
1 polymer ?
#
loop_
_entity_poly.entity_id
_entity_poly.type
_entity_poly.pdbx_seq_one_letter_code
_entity_poly.pdbx_strand_id
1 'polypeptide(L)'
;KKTGEYIFYDCSPESPKGRRSICYDHEALESRKEHKPADSAKEMANDIGIEVLNEEEYKFLQQLGNFDTKTSSWIITPVNIRKLGGALFGDYRYGTVFIYHNGAESYYAARGFRGSLRV
;
A
#
# COMPACT_ATOMS: atom_id res chain seq x y z
N LYS A 1 19.95 -4.89 -8.41
CA LYS A 1 20.60 -4.05 -8.46
C LYS A 1 21.69 -4.12 -9.29
N LYS A 2 21.78 -3.77 -10.38
CA LYS A 2 22.88 -3.93 -11.15
C LYS A 2 23.42 -2.65 -11.48
N THR A 3 23.44 -1.66 -11.46
CA THR A 3 24.04 -0.40 -11.85
C THR A 3 24.42 0.40 -10.62
N GLY A 4 24.62 -0.27 -9.50
CA GLY A 4 24.96 0.42 -8.27
C GLY A 4 23.75 0.98 -7.53
N GLU A 5 22.56 0.69 -8.04
CA GLU A 5 21.34 1.12 -7.40
C GLU A 5 20.97 0.20 -6.27
N TYR A 6 20.46 0.75 -5.18
CA TYR A 6 19.99 -0.06 -4.06
C TYR A 6 18.52 0.27 -3.82
N ILE A 7 17.73 -0.76 -3.54
CA ILE A 7 16.33 -0.62 -3.22
C ILE A 7 16.09 -1.18 -1.83
N PHE A 8 15.58 -0.34 -0.94
CA PHE A 8 15.25 -0.74 0.41
C PHE A 8 13.75 -0.91 0.54
N TYR A 9 13.33 -2.05 1.08
CA TYR A 9 11.92 -2.34 1.28
C TYR A 9 11.55 -2.21 2.74
N ASP A 10 10.31 -1.81 2.99
CA ASP A 10 9.78 -1.75 4.34
C ASP A 10 9.45 -3.17 4.78
N CYS A 11 10.22 -3.68 5.71
CA CYS A 11 10.10 -5.06 6.17
C CYS A 11 9.46 -5.20 7.55
N SER A 12 8.63 -4.26 7.96
CA SER A 12 7.88 -4.40 9.20
C SER A 12 6.93 -5.59 9.07
N PRO A 13 6.78 -6.42 10.11
CA PRO A 13 5.88 -7.58 10.03
C PRO A 13 4.47 -7.20 9.63
N GLU A 14 3.96 -6.10 10.17
CA GLU A 14 2.64 -5.59 9.80
C GLU A 14 2.79 -4.19 9.25
N SER A 15 1.77 -3.71 8.56
CA SER A 15 1.78 -2.35 8.07
C SER A 15 2.01 -1.41 9.27
N PRO A 16 2.95 -0.46 9.17
CA PRO A 16 3.29 0.38 10.34
C PRO A 16 2.09 1.12 10.88
N LYS A 17 2.02 1.19 12.21
CA LYS A 17 0.86 1.79 12.87
C LYS A 17 0.55 3.20 12.40
N GLY A 18 1.54 4.03 12.25
CA GLY A 18 1.31 5.41 11.84
C GLY A 18 0.86 5.56 10.40
N ARG A 19 0.77 4.47 9.65
CA ARG A 19 0.37 4.48 8.25
C ARG A 19 -0.92 3.73 7.99
N ARG A 20 -1.71 3.48 9.02
CA ARG A 20 -2.96 2.73 8.87
C ARG A 20 -4.15 3.66 8.84
N SER A 21 -5.29 3.11 8.51
CA SER A 21 -6.56 3.83 8.50
C SER A 21 -6.55 4.96 7.48
N ILE A 22 -6.02 4.68 6.29
CA ILE A 22 -5.90 5.67 5.23
C ILE A 22 -6.50 5.12 3.94
N CYS A 23 -6.91 6.01 3.04
CA CYS A 23 -7.40 5.62 1.73
C CYS A 23 -6.23 5.59 0.75
N TYR A 24 -6.52 5.36 -0.54
CA TYR A 24 -5.46 5.09 -1.50
C TYR A 24 -4.67 6.35 -1.91
N ASP A 25 -5.34 7.38 -2.38
CA ASP A 25 -4.63 8.57 -2.87
C ASP A 25 -5.41 9.85 -2.56
N HIS A 26 -4.83 10.97 -2.91
CA HIS A 26 -5.41 12.27 -2.60
C HIS A 26 -6.77 12.48 -3.26
N GLU A 27 -6.89 12.05 -4.51
CA GLU A 27 -8.15 12.20 -5.22
C GLU A 27 -9.28 11.45 -4.51
N ALA A 28 -8.99 10.24 -4.05
CA ALA A 28 -9.96 9.45 -3.31
C ALA A 28 -10.31 10.11 -1.98
N LEU A 29 -9.31 10.68 -1.31
CA LEU A 29 -9.53 11.38 -0.05
C LEU A 29 -10.47 12.57 -0.25
N GLU A 30 -10.22 13.36 -1.28
CA GLU A 30 -11.04 14.53 -1.55
C GLU A 30 -12.44 14.20 -2.02
N SER A 31 -12.63 13.01 -2.56
CA SER A 31 -13.96 12.60 -3.03
C SER A 31 -14.93 12.31 -1.89
N ARG A 32 -14.41 12.10 -0.68
CA ARG A 32 -15.26 11.79 0.46
C ARG A 32 -15.87 13.06 1.02
N LYS A 33 -17.15 13.01 1.32
CA LYS A 33 -17.85 14.17 1.86
C LYS A 33 -17.86 14.19 3.38
N GLU A 34 -17.77 13.01 3.98
CA GLU A 34 -17.72 12.92 5.44
C GLU A 34 -16.89 11.72 5.83
N HIS A 35 -16.46 11.69 7.08
CA HIS A 35 -15.65 10.61 7.64
C HIS A 35 -14.36 10.42 6.84
N LYS A 36 -13.70 11.53 6.49
CA LYS A 36 -12.44 11.46 5.77
C LYS A 36 -11.35 10.90 6.66
N PRO A 37 -10.53 9.98 6.15
CA PRO A 37 -9.34 9.55 6.89
C PRO A 37 -8.36 10.71 6.99
N ALA A 38 -7.35 10.58 7.85
CA ALA A 38 -6.37 11.65 8.06
C ALA A 38 -5.50 11.90 6.84
N ASP A 39 -5.26 10.85 6.04
CA ASP A 39 -4.33 10.96 4.91
C ASP A 39 -4.62 9.86 3.91
N SER A 40 -3.83 9.81 2.84
CA SER A 40 -3.89 8.75 1.85
C SER A 40 -2.53 8.11 1.71
N ALA A 41 -2.50 6.88 1.20
CA ALA A 41 -1.26 6.12 1.08
C ALA A 41 -0.25 6.82 0.17
N LYS A 42 -0.68 7.25 -0.99
CA LYS A 42 0.24 7.87 -1.95
C LYS A 42 0.75 9.23 -1.48
N GLU A 43 -0.09 10.02 -0.82
CA GLU A 43 0.34 11.30 -0.27
C GLU A 43 1.35 11.10 0.83
N MET A 44 1.05 10.18 1.75
CA MET A 44 1.93 9.91 2.86
C MET A 44 3.28 9.38 2.40
N ALA A 45 3.28 8.48 1.41
CA ALA A 45 4.51 7.96 0.86
C ALA A 45 5.34 9.07 0.22
N ASN A 46 4.67 9.95 -0.53
CA ASN A 46 5.36 11.06 -1.17
C ASN A 46 5.98 12.00 -0.14
N ASP A 47 5.27 12.28 0.94
CA ASP A 47 5.77 13.15 2.00
C ASP A 47 6.99 12.57 2.70
N ILE A 48 7.03 11.25 2.85
CA ILE A 48 8.15 10.58 3.49
C ILE A 48 9.33 10.42 2.53
N GLY A 49 9.06 10.44 1.23
CA GLY A 49 10.11 10.28 0.22
C GLY A 49 10.29 8.85 -0.24
N ILE A 50 9.25 8.03 -0.13
CA ILE A 50 9.31 6.65 -0.59
C ILE A 50 8.21 6.42 -1.61
N GLU A 51 8.24 5.25 -2.25
CA GLU A 51 7.23 4.87 -3.23
C GLU A 51 6.43 3.69 -2.70
N VAL A 52 5.12 3.72 -2.90
CA VAL A 52 4.27 2.59 -2.54
C VAL A 52 4.66 1.41 -3.41
N LEU A 53 4.69 0.21 -2.84
CA LEU A 53 5.06 -0.99 -3.60
C LEU A 53 4.00 -1.31 -4.65
N ASN A 54 4.43 -1.80 -5.81
CA ASN A 54 3.49 -2.31 -6.79
C ASN A 54 3.26 -3.80 -6.50
N GLU A 55 2.39 -4.43 -7.28
CA GLU A 55 2.02 -5.82 -7.03
C GLU A 55 3.21 -6.76 -7.09
N GLU A 56 4.08 -6.57 -8.07
CA GLU A 56 5.26 -7.40 -8.23
C GLU A 56 6.20 -7.27 -7.05
N GLU A 57 6.43 -6.05 -6.61
CA GLU A 57 7.30 -5.77 -5.47
C GLU A 57 6.72 -6.34 -4.19
N TYR A 58 5.40 -6.23 -4.03
CA TYR A 58 4.74 -6.76 -2.85
C TYR A 58 4.88 -8.29 -2.79
N LYS A 59 4.68 -8.95 -3.92
CA LYS A 59 4.82 -10.41 -3.98
C LYS A 59 6.27 -10.83 -3.72
N PHE A 60 7.22 -10.07 -4.22
CA PHE A 60 8.62 -10.35 -3.96
C PHE A 60 8.93 -10.23 -2.47
N LEU A 61 8.44 -9.17 -1.85
CA LEU A 61 8.66 -8.97 -0.41
C LEU A 61 8.13 -10.15 0.38
N GLN A 62 6.96 -10.67 0.00
CA GLN A 62 6.33 -11.77 0.73
C GLN A 62 7.14 -13.07 0.64
N GLN A 63 8.07 -13.16 -0.30
CA GLN A 63 8.96 -14.32 -0.37
C GLN A 63 10.05 -14.27 0.68
N LEU A 64 10.31 -13.10 1.26
CA LEU A 64 11.35 -12.90 2.26
C LEU A 64 10.86 -13.19 3.67
N GLY A 65 9.56 -13.33 3.89
CA GLY A 65 9.01 -13.58 5.20
C GLY A 65 7.49 -13.54 5.13
N ASN A 66 6.86 -13.46 6.30
CA ASN A 66 5.41 -13.38 6.38
C ASN A 66 5.04 -11.99 6.82
N PHE A 67 4.51 -11.19 5.89
CA PHE A 67 4.17 -9.80 6.15
C PHE A 67 2.67 -9.60 5.98
N ASP A 68 2.09 -8.69 6.77
CA ASP A 68 0.66 -8.39 6.72
C ASP A 68 -0.21 -9.60 7.04
N THR A 69 0.15 -10.31 8.10
CA THR A 69 -0.66 -11.44 8.55
C THR A 69 -1.89 -10.97 9.32
N LYS A 70 -1.85 -9.74 9.84
CA LYS A 70 -2.98 -9.16 10.56
C LYS A 70 -3.43 -7.84 9.97
N THR A 71 -2.67 -7.29 9.04
CA THR A 71 -2.97 -6.02 8.39
C THR A 71 -3.04 -6.24 6.90
N SER A 72 -3.31 -5.17 6.16
CA SER A 72 -3.24 -5.18 4.71
C SER A 72 -2.55 -3.91 4.25
N SER A 73 -2.08 -3.90 3.02
CA SER A 73 -1.35 -2.75 2.47
C SER A 73 -1.86 -2.40 1.09
N TRP A 74 -2.15 -1.12 0.89
CA TRP A 74 -2.44 -0.61 -0.44
C TRP A 74 -1.19 -0.79 -1.31
N ILE A 75 -1.39 -1.14 -2.58
CA ILE A 75 -0.28 -1.25 -3.54
C ILE A 75 -0.59 -0.37 -4.74
N ILE A 76 0.44 -0.05 -5.51
CA ILE A 76 0.26 0.77 -6.71
C ILE A 76 -0.71 0.07 -7.64
N THR A 77 -1.72 0.79 -8.06
CA THR A 77 -2.83 0.24 -8.82
C THR A 77 -2.69 0.62 -10.30
N PRO A 78 -2.87 -0.35 -11.22
CA PRO A 78 -2.83 -0.03 -12.64
C PRO A 78 -3.84 1.05 -13.01
N VAL A 79 -3.47 1.87 -13.98
CA VAL A 79 -4.26 3.04 -14.38
C VAL A 79 -5.69 2.66 -14.77
N ASN A 80 -5.86 1.56 -15.49
CA ASN A 80 -7.18 1.15 -15.95
C ASN A 80 -8.12 0.82 -14.79
N ILE A 81 -7.59 0.26 -13.71
CA ILE A 81 -8.41 -0.05 -12.53
C ILE A 81 -8.69 1.24 -11.75
N ARG A 82 -7.65 2.07 -11.57
CA ARG A 82 -7.82 3.31 -10.81
C ARG A 82 -8.81 4.25 -11.48
N LYS A 83 -8.81 4.28 -12.81
CA LYS A 83 -9.72 5.12 -13.57
C LYS A 83 -11.19 4.78 -13.28
N LEU A 84 -11.47 3.53 -13.02
CA LEU A 84 -12.83 3.09 -12.72
C LEU A 84 -13.18 3.21 -11.24
N GLY A 85 -12.30 3.82 -10.46
CA GLY A 85 -12.58 4.10 -9.06
C GLY A 85 -11.99 3.10 -8.08
N GLY A 86 -11.30 2.09 -8.56
CA GLY A 86 -10.78 1.04 -7.70
C GLY A 86 -9.32 1.21 -7.34
N ALA A 87 -8.88 0.44 -6.38
CA ALA A 87 -7.48 0.35 -5.99
C ALA A 87 -7.22 -1.05 -5.46
N LEU A 88 -5.96 -1.46 -5.49
CA LEU A 88 -5.56 -2.80 -5.07
C LEU A 88 -4.88 -2.76 -3.71
N PHE A 89 -5.05 -3.82 -2.95
CA PHE A 89 -4.31 -4.00 -1.71
C PHE A 89 -4.03 -5.49 -1.52
N GLY A 90 -3.05 -5.78 -0.68
CA GLY A 90 -2.66 -7.16 -0.46
C GLY A 90 -2.51 -7.50 1.01
N ASP A 91 -2.52 -8.78 1.30
CA ASP A 91 -2.25 -9.28 2.64
C ASP A 91 -1.79 -10.74 2.54
N TYR A 92 -1.53 -11.34 3.70
CA TYR A 92 -1.05 -12.71 3.77
C TYR A 92 -1.94 -13.45 4.76
N ARG A 93 -2.75 -14.37 4.25
CA ARG A 93 -3.69 -15.14 5.06
C ARG A 93 -3.66 -16.58 4.63
N TYR A 94 -3.84 -17.48 5.56
CA TYR A 94 -3.89 -18.92 5.24
C TYR A 94 -2.66 -19.38 4.48
N GLY A 95 -1.48 -18.84 4.82
CA GLY A 95 -0.24 -19.24 4.17
C GLY A 95 -0.11 -18.77 2.73
N THR A 96 -0.90 -17.80 2.31
CA THR A 96 -0.99 -17.39 0.91
C THR A 96 -1.05 -15.87 0.80
N VAL A 97 -0.40 -15.34 -0.23
CA VAL A 97 -0.49 -13.91 -0.53
C VAL A 97 -1.74 -13.69 -1.37
N PHE A 98 -2.58 -12.75 -0.95
CA PHE A 98 -3.78 -12.38 -1.68
C PHE A 98 -3.69 -10.94 -2.15
N ILE A 99 -4.15 -10.70 -3.37
CA ILE A 99 -4.28 -9.35 -3.91
C ILE A 99 -5.77 -9.12 -4.13
N TYR A 100 -6.29 -8.06 -3.52
CA TYR A 100 -7.72 -7.75 -3.57
C TYR A 100 -7.93 -6.38 -4.15
N HIS A 101 -9.19 -6.01 -4.28
CA HIS A 101 -9.56 -4.69 -4.77
C HIS A 101 -10.62 -4.09 -3.87
N ASN A 102 -10.67 -2.77 -3.87
CA ASN A 102 -11.71 -2.05 -3.15
C ASN A 102 -11.81 -0.67 -3.76
N GLY A 103 -12.84 0.09 -3.41
CA GLY A 103 -12.90 1.48 -3.84
C GLY A 103 -11.70 2.23 -3.28
N ALA A 104 -11.11 3.10 -4.09
CA ALA A 104 -9.90 3.82 -3.65
C ALA A 104 -10.19 4.71 -2.44
N GLU A 105 -11.44 5.12 -2.25
CA GLU A 105 -11.83 5.99 -1.13
C GLU A 105 -12.06 5.23 0.17
N SER A 106 -12.05 3.90 0.14
CA SER A 106 -12.31 3.12 1.35
C SER A 106 -11.08 3.11 2.26
N TYR A 107 -11.31 2.90 3.54
CA TYR A 107 -10.21 2.75 4.48
C TYR A 107 -10.68 1.94 5.69
N TYR A 108 -9.72 1.22 6.28
CA TYR A 108 -9.98 0.36 7.43
C TYR A 108 -8.84 0.49 8.41
N ALA A 109 -9.13 0.28 9.69
CA ALA A 109 -8.15 0.46 10.75
C ALA A 109 -6.86 -0.32 10.51
N ALA A 110 -6.96 -1.50 9.90
CA ALA A 110 -5.79 -2.36 9.69
C ALA A 110 -5.16 -2.22 8.31
N ARG A 111 -5.59 -1.25 7.51
CA ARG A 111 -5.05 -1.09 6.16
C ARG A 111 -4.15 0.12 6.08
N GLY A 112 -2.89 -0.11 5.71
CA GLY A 112 -1.91 0.94 5.50
C GLY A 112 -1.22 0.75 4.17
N PHE A 113 0.10 0.96 4.15
CA PHE A 113 0.88 0.74 2.94
C PHE A 113 2.32 0.42 3.32
N ARG A 114 3.04 -0.10 2.35
CA ARG A 114 4.48 -0.35 2.47
C ARG A 114 5.15 0.32 1.30
N GLY A 115 6.37 0.73 1.49
CA GLY A 115 7.08 1.44 0.47
C GLY A 115 8.48 0.92 0.23
N SER A 116 9.12 1.49 -0.78
CA SER A 116 10.51 1.22 -1.09
C SER A 116 11.24 2.54 -1.28
N LEU A 117 12.53 2.51 -1.03
CA LEU A 117 13.40 3.66 -1.22
C LEU A 117 14.52 3.25 -2.16
N ARG A 118 14.70 4.00 -3.23
CA ARG A 118 15.79 3.76 -4.17
C ARG A 118 16.89 4.76 -3.94
N VAL A 119 18.10 4.30 -3.85
CA VAL A 119 19.26 5.17 -3.70
C VAL A 119 20.36 4.77 -4.66
#